data_4256409c3d0d1949e8dbd6d950096b25
#
_entry.id   4256409c3d0d1949e8dbd6d950096b25
#
_cell.length_a   1.000
_cell.length_b   1.000
_cell.length_c   1.000
_cell.angle_alpha   90.00
_cell.angle_beta   90.00
_cell.angle_gamma   90.00
#
_symmetry.space_group_name_H-M   'P 1'
#
loop_
_entity.id
_entity.type
_entity.pdbx_description
1 polymer ?
#
loop_
_entity_poly.entity_id
_entity_poly.type
_entity_poly.pdbx_seq_one_letter_code
_entity_poly.pdbx_strand_id
1 'polypeptide(L)'
;MYIKKFFFSFCLFSLIVSHGRVDGIVAIVGDNMVLHSDVLQQSQLIALNQRVDPVQMPNLFEEIYFTTLDNIINQYTVLDIAEKDTNLVLLDDDIDRALNHQIDDFVSRAGSEERLEEMIGISMRQIKADYWKDVRDMKIVERYQFSKIQYIDVSRIEVDNFFLAFKDSIPSLPEQYKFSVIEVPLIAGKKSKGFVVTFLDSLREMIVAGTVSFDTLAKIHSQDPGSGPSGGHLGFTERGSLVHEYEEAAYSMEPGDISSPIKSQFGYHLIRLIEKRGEKISSQHILRFIDFSHEDKIGAINLIENLSFLSLNDPFVFDSIAVDCSKKYNNYSGRFINISPNSIPYEIFQELQMLNNYETSSTFETKKGYAILFLYDHMGELFPMPSNSWNLIYQYAKQEKQNRIFQSWVDKIKNDTYIKTFLD
;
A
#
# COMPACT_ATOMS: atom_id res chain seq x y z
N MET A 1 -7.50 12.18 -23.08
CA MET A 1 -8.70 12.70 -22.39
C MET A 1 -8.94 11.78 -21.19
N TYR A 2 -8.47 12.17 -20.02
CA TYR A 2 -8.69 11.40 -18.81
C TYR A 2 -10.20 11.31 -18.57
N ILE A 3 -10.74 10.10 -18.52
CA ILE A 3 -12.08 9.86 -17.99
C ILE A 3 -12.02 10.38 -16.55
N LYS A 4 -12.48 11.62 -16.35
CA LYS A 4 -12.52 12.25 -15.02
C LYS A 4 -13.47 11.39 -14.18
N LYS A 5 -12.88 10.45 -13.41
CA LYS A 5 -13.56 9.97 -12.22
C LYS A 5 -13.80 11.20 -11.38
N PHE A 6 -15.05 11.55 -11.14
CA PHE A 6 -15.43 12.48 -10.09
C PHE A 6 -15.01 11.83 -8.77
N PHE A 7 -13.71 11.85 -8.49
CA PHE A 7 -13.18 11.52 -7.20
C PHE A 7 -13.30 12.78 -6.36
N PHE A 8 -14.36 12.84 -5.61
CA PHE A 8 -14.46 13.71 -4.46
C PHE A 8 -13.41 13.26 -3.44
N SER A 9 -12.18 13.71 -3.61
CA SER A 9 -11.19 13.65 -2.55
C SER A 9 -11.34 14.91 -1.73
N PHE A 10 -12.23 14.88 -0.77
CA PHE A 10 -12.31 15.91 0.25
C PHE A 10 -11.07 15.78 1.13
N CYS A 11 -10.14 16.72 1.00
CA CYS A 11 -8.93 16.72 1.80
C CYS A 11 -9.14 17.48 3.11
N LEU A 12 -8.93 16.76 4.20
CA LEU A 12 -8.82 17.23 5.57
C LEU A 12 -7.53 18.04 5.79
N PHE A 13 -7.28 19.10 5.01
CA PHE A 13 -6.08 19.91 5.14
C PHE A 13 -6.37 21.42 5.12
N SER A 14 -7.42 21.84 5.85
CA SER A 14 -7.75 23.27 5.96
C SER A 14 -7.29 23.94 7.26
N LEU A 15 -6.23 23.45 7.89
CA LEU A 15 -5.65 24.08 9.07
C LEU A 15 -4.16 24.41 8.90
N ILE A 16 -3.83 25.15 7.85
CA ILE A 16 -2.67 26.04 7.93
C ILE A 16 -3.23 27.42 8.28
N VAL A 17 -2.99 27.81 9.51
CA VAL A 17 -3.32 29.11 10.09
C VAL A 17 -3.00 30.24 9.11
N SER A 18 -4.03 30.73 8.44
CA SER A 18 -3.95 31.97 7.68
C SER A 18 -3.91 33.13 8.66
N HIS A 19 -2.76 33.74 8.80
CA HIS A 19 -2.62 34.99 9.54
C HIS A 19 -3.43 36.10 8.86
N GLY A 20 -4.62 36.40 9.38
CA GLY A 20 -5.17 37.76 9.35
C GLY A 20 -5.60 38.37 8.02
N ARG A 21 -5.86 37.60 6.96
CA ARG A 21 -6.60 38.09 5.79
C ARG A 21 -8.01 37.53 5.81
N VAL A 22 -9.01 38.42 5.66
CA VAL A 22 -10.40 38.02 5.43
C VAL A 22 -10.43 37.23 4.14
N ASP A 23 -10.92 35.97 4.17
CA ASP A 23 -11.01 35.12 2.99
C ASP A 23 -12.04 35.70 2.01
N GLY A 24 -11.69 35.76 0.72
CA GLY A 24 -12.56 36.33 -0.32
C GLY A 24 -13.66 35.36 -0.72
N ILE A 25 -14.90 35.83 -0.81
CA ILE A 25 -15.99 35.07 -1.43
C ILE A 25 -15.82 35.18 -2.96
N VAL A 26 -15.65 34.06 -3.65
CA VAL A 26 -15.49 33.99 -5.11
C VAL A 26 -16.79 33.63 -5.83
N ALA A 27 -17.74 32.97 -5.14
CA ALA A 27 -19.09 32.75 -5.67
C ALA A 27 -20.11 32.59 -4.53
N ILE A 28 -21.39 32.82 -4.85
CA ILE A 28 -22.56 32.48 -4.01
C ILE A 28 -23.47 31.62 -4.89
N VAL A 29 -23.91 30.47 -4.37
CA VAL A 29 -24.81 29.53 -5.04
C VAL A 29 -25.94 29.16 -4.08
N GLY A 30 -27.16 29.65 -4.34
CA GLY A 30 -28.26 29.55 -3.36
C GLY A 30 -27.85 30.21 -2.05
N ASP A 31 -27.90 29.45 -0.97
CA ASP A 31 -27.49 29.88 0.39
C ASP A 31 -26.01 29.55 0.71
N ASN A 32 -25.27 28.96 -0.22
CA ASN A 32 -23.90 28.52 0.00
C ASN A 32 -22.88 29.53 -0.55
N MET A 33 -21.84 29.81 0.24
CA MET A 33 -20.71 30.66 -0.16
C MET A 33 -19.53 29.81 -0.57
N VAL A 34 -18.87 30.17 -1.66
CA VAL A 34 -17.62 29.57 -2.13
C VAL A 34 -16.48 30.50 -1.79
N LEU A 35 -15.54 30.06 -0.97
CA LEU A 35 -14.38 30.83 -0.55
C LEU A 35 -13.20 30.63 -1.51
N HIS A 36 -12.39 31.67 -1.65
CA HIS A 36 -11.17 31.59 -2.46
C HIS A 36 -10.20 30.53 -1.94
N SER A 37 -10.07 30.42 -0.61
CA SER A 37 -9.22 29.41 0.02
C SER A 37 -9.63 27.99 -0.36
N ASP A 38 -10.93 27.68 -0.41
CA ASP A 38 -11.43 26.35 -0.72
C ASP A 38 -11.11 25.96 -2.16
N VAL A 39 -11.33 26.90 -3.10
CA VAL A 39 -11.00 26.68 -4.52
C VAL A 39 -9.51 26.52 -4.70
N LEU A 40 -8.69 27.38 -4.07
CA LEU A 40 -7.23 27.34 -4.17
C LEU A 40 -6.67 26.03 -3.64
N GLN A 41 -7.13 25.56 -2.47
CA GLN A 41 -6.68 24.33 -1.86
C GLN A 41 -7.00 23.11 -2.73
N GLN A 42 -8.24 23.00 -3.24
CA GLN A 42 -8.61 21.92 -4.15
C GLN A 42 -7.81 21.97 -5.45
N SER A 43 -7.59 23.17 -5.99
CA SER A 43 -6.78 23.35 -7.20
C SER A 43 -5.32 22.92 -7.01
N GLN A 44 -4.72 23.24 -5.86
CA GLN A 44 -3.36 22.81 -5.50
C GLN A 44 -3.25 21.28 -5.45
N LEU A 45 -4.24 20.60 -4.88
CA LEU A 45 -4.26 19.13 -4.83
C LEU A 45 -4.40 18.49 -6.22
N ILE A 46 -5.24 19.08 -7.08
CA ILE A 46 -5.38 18.63 -8.46
C ILE A 46 -4.07 18.84 -9.22
N ALA A 47 -3.44 20.01 -9.05
CA ALA A 47 -2.16 20.35 -9.66
C ALA A 47 -1.06 19.38 -9.23
N LEU A 48 -0.98 19.05 -7.92
CA LEU A 48 -0.03 18.09 -7.37
C LEU A 48 -0.22 16.70 -8.01
N ASN A 49 -1.45 16.22 -8.11
CA ASN A 49 -1.77 14.93 -8.72
C ASN A 49 -1.45 14.90 -10.22
N GLN A 50 -1.58 16.03 -10.92
CA GLN A 50 -1.26 16.19 -12.33
C GLN A 50 0.21 16.57 -12.58
N ARG A 51 1.02 16.71 -11.51
CA ARG A 51 2.42 17.18 -11.57
C ARG A 51 2.55 18.56 -12.22
N VAL A 52 1.59 19.44 -11.98
CA VAL A 52 1.58 20.83 -12.41
C VAL A 52 2.16 21.67 -11.29
N ASP A 53 3.27 22.37 -11.57
CA ASP A 53 3.86 23.32 -10.66
C ASP A 53 3.21 24.72 -10.88
N PRO A 54 2.50 25.28 -9.88
CA PRO A 54 1.82 26.57 -10.03
C PRO A 54 2.75 27.73 -10.39
N VAL A 55 4.03 27.65 -10.00
CA VAL A 55 5.02 28.71 -10.28
C VAL A 55 5.59 28.59 -11.69
N GLN A 56 5.84 27.36 -12.14
CA GLN A 56 6.42 27.09 -13.46
C GLN A 56 5.37 27.08 -14.58
N MET A 57 4.12 26.73 -14.26
CA MET A 57 3.01 26.56 -15.21
C MET A 57 1.77 27.36 -14.76
N PRO A 58 1.87 28.71 -14.61
CA PRO A 58 0.79 29.51 -14.05
C PRO A 58 -0.51 29.45 -14.86
N ASN A 59 -0.43 29.47 -16.18
CA ASN A 59 -1.61 29.42 -17.06
C ASN A 59 -2.38 28.08 -16.90
N LEU A 60 -1.66 26.94 -16.74
CA LEU A 60 -2.29 25.66 -16.54
C LEU A 60 -2.89 25.55 -15.13
N PHE A 61 -2.24 26.16 -14.14
CA PHE A 61 -2.80 26.23 -12.79
C PHE A 61 -4.06 27.10 -12.74
N GLU A 62 -4.09 28.21 -13.46
CA GLU A 62 -5.27 29.05 -13.60
C GLU A 62 -6.45 28.30 -14.25
N GLU A 63 -6.21 27.51 -15.28
CA GLU A 63 -7.22 26.66 -15.91
C GLU A 63 -7.76 25.60 -14.88
N ILE A 64 -6.88 25.03 -14.08
CA ILE A 64 -7.26 24.11 -12.98
C ILE A 64 -8.13 24.86 -11.96
N TYR A 65 -7.76 26.08 -11.58
CA TYR A 65 -8.50 26.90 -10.62
C TYR A 65 -9.94 27.18 -11.10
N PHE A 66 -10.10 27.69 -12.31
CA PHE A 66 -11.44 27.99 -12.85
C PHE A 66 -12.27 26.73 -13.08
N THR A 67 -11.65 25.64 -13.50
CA THR A 67 -12.33 24.34 -13.60
C THR A 67 -12.79 23.83 -12.22
N THR A 68 -11.98 24.03 -11.19
CA THR A 68 -12.31 23.67 -9.81
C THR A 68 -13.45 24.52 -9.28
N LEU A 69 -13.40 25.83 -9.51
CA LEU A 69 -14.49 26.76 -9.14
C LEU A 69 -15.82 26.36 -9.80
N ASP A 70 -15.82 26.08 -11.11
CA ASP A 70 -17.04 25.64 -11.81
C ASP A 70 -17.57 24.31 -11.25
N ASN A 71 -16.69 23.38 -10.91
CA ASN A 71 -17.08 22.13 -10.27
C ASN A 71 -17.73 22.34 -8.88
N ILE A 72 -17.21 23.24 -8.05
CA ILE A 72 -17.79 23.59 -6.76
C ILE A 72 -19.15 24.28 -6.94
N ILE A 73 -19.27 25.21 -7.90
CA ILE A 73 -20.56 25.84 -8.26
C ILE A 73 -21.57 24.78 -8.69
N ASN A 74 -21.18 23.83 -9.55
CA ASN A 74 -22.04 22.72 -9.97
C ASN A 74 -22.52 21.90 -8.79
N GLN A 75 -21.62 21.58 -7.85
CA GLN A 75 -21.95 20.81 -6.66
C GLN A 75 -22.95 21.53 -5.76
N TYR A 76 -22.72 22.80 -5.47
CA TYR A 76 -23.66 23.58 -4.65
C TYR A 76 -24.98 23.82 -5.37
N THR A 77 -24.98 23.94 -6.70
CA THR A 77 -26.23 23.97 -7.49
C THR A 77 -27.04 22.71 -7.32
N VAL A 78 -26.39 21.53 -7.37
CA VAL A 78 -27.05 20.25 -7.10
C VAL A 78 -27.52 20.15 -5.66
N LEU A 79 -26.71 20.60 -4.69
CA LEU A 79 -27.03 20.59 -3.27
C LEU A 79 -28.29 21.42 -2.99
N ASP A 80 -28.35 22.66 -3.51
CA ASP A 80 -29.49 23.56 -3.34
C ASP A 80 -30.81 22.94 -3.82
N ILE A 81 -30.78 22.20 -4.92
CA ILE A 81 -31.97 21.50 -5.44
C ILE A 81 -32.25 20.22 -4.63
N ALA A 82 -31.22 19.48 -4.26
CA ALA A 82 -31.35 18.22 -3.55
C ALA A 82 -31.92 18.38 -2.13
N GLU A 83 -31.56 19.46 -1.43
CA GLU A 83 -32.10 19.80 -0.11
C GLU A 83 -33.60 20.14 -0.13
N LYS A 84 -34.09 20.59 -1.27
CA LYS A 84 -35.51 20.88 -1.49
C LYS A 84 -36.33 19.65 -1.89
N ASP A 85 -35.68 18.53 -2.24
CA ASP A 85 -36.35 17.30 -2.65
C ASP A 85 -36.75 16.45 -1.43
N THR A 86 -38.01 16.50 -1.07
CA THR A 86 -38.57 15.75 0.08
C THR A 86 -38.51 14.23 -0.08
N ASN A 87 -38.25 13.70 -1.26
CA ASN A 87 -38.11 12.27 -1.50
C ASN A 87 -36.68 11.76 -1.21
N LEU A 88 -35.73 12.67 -1.03
CA LEU A 88 -34.37 12.29 -0.72
C LEU A 88 -34.22 12.08 0.78
N VAL A 89 -34.26 10.82 1.20
CA VAL A 89 -34.05 10.46 2.62
C VAL A 89 -32.59 10.04 2.82
N LEU A 90 -31.89 10.74 3.67
CA LEU A 90 -30.54 10.39 4.14
C LEU A 90 -30.60 10.14 5.65
N LEU A 91 -30.08 9.02 6.12
CA LEU A 91 -30.04 8.69 7.53
C LEU A 91 -28.72 9.20 8.14
N ASP A 92 -28.77 9.72 9.36
CA ASP A 92 -27.57 10.18 10.10
C ASP A 92 -26.55 9.06 10.23
N ASP A 93 -26.98 7.81 10.42
CA ASP A 93 -26.12 6.63 10.46
C ASP A 93 -25.30 6.42 9.16
N ASP A 94 -25.85 6.82 8.00
CA ASP A 94 -25.11 6.73 6.71
C ASP A 94 -24.02 7.78 6.64
N ILE A 95 -24.29 8.96 7.20
CA ILE A 95 -23.30 10.07 7.28
C ILE A 95 -22.20 9.69 8.27
N ASP A 96 -22.56 9.21 9.46
CA ASP A 96 -21.62 8.82 10.50
C ASP A 96 -20.68 7.69 10.03
N ARG A 97 -21.22 6.70 9.31
CA ARG A 97 -20.40 5.63 8.72
C ARG A 97 -19.43 6.17 7.67
N ALA A 98 -19.89 7.06 6.80
CA ALA A 98 -19.04 7.66 5.78
C ALA A 98 -17.93 8.53 6.40
N LEU A 99 -18.27 9.32 7.42
CA LEU A 99 -17.33 10.15 8.15
C LEU A 99 -16.28 9.29 8.89
N ASN A 100 -16.72 8.25 9.61
CA ASN A 100 -15.79 7.36 10.31
C ASN A 100 -14.85 6.66 9.32
N HIS A 101 -15.33 6.18 8.19
CA HIS A 101 -14.48 5.56 7.17
C HIS A 101 -13.41 6.52 6.63
N GLN A 102 -13.75 7.80 6.40
CA GLN A 102 -12.76 8.80 5.97
C GLN A 102 -11.73 9.08 7.05
N ILE A 103 -12.18 9.18 8.30
CA ILE A 103 -11.29 9.39 9.45
C ILE A 103 -10.34 8.21 9.63
N ASP A 104 -10.83 6.96 9.54
CA ASP A 104 -10.01 5.76 9.64
C ASP A 104 -8.90 5.74 8.57
N ASP A 105 -9.20 6.21 7.35
CA ASP A 105 -8.20 6.38 6.30
C ASP A 105 -7.10 7.40 6.69
N PHE A 106 -7.48 8.52 7.32
CA PHE A 106 -6.51 9.52 7.78
C PHE A 106 -5.68 9.02 8.97
N VAL A 107 -6.33 8.36 9.93
CA VAL A 107 -5.64 7.73 11.07
C VAL A 107 -4.63 6.69 10.57
N SER A 108 -5.02 5.87 9.59
CA SER A 108 -4.13 4.87 8.99
C SER A 108 -2.89 5.49 8.34
N ARG A 109 -3.06 6.65 7.68
CA ARG A 109 -1.94 7.40 7.07
C ARG A 109 -1.08 8.13 8.10
N ALA A 110 -1.68 8.64 9.16
CA ALA A 110 -0.97 9.31 10.25
C ALA A 110 -0.24 8.31 11.17
N GLY A 111 -0.75 7.08 11.27
CA GLY A 111 -0.25 5.99 12.11
C GLY A 111 -1.02 5.79 13.41
N SER A 112 -1.66 6.83 13.98
CA SER A 112 -2.58 6.73 15.12
C SER A 112 -3.49 7.96 15.21
N GLU A 113 -4.57 7.87 16.03
CA GLU A 113 -5.47 9.00 16.32
C GLU A 113 -4.72 10.15 16.99
N GLU A 114 -3.88 9.86 17.99
CA GLU A 114 -3.12 10.88 18.73
C GLU A 114 -2.19 11.66 17.78
N ARG A 115 -1.55 10.96 16.85
CA ARG A 115 -0.66 11.58 15.89
C ARG A 115 -1.42 12.46 14.89
N LEU A 116 -2.64 12.04 14.52
CA LEU A 116 -3.52 12.84 13.67
C LEU A 116 -3.97 14.12 14.40
N GLU A 117 -4.36 14.02 15.69
CA GLU A 117 -4.71 15.18 16.53
C GLU A 117 -3.53 16.16 16.70
N GLU A 118 -2.31 15.64 16.91
CA GLU A 118 -1.09 16.47 16.97
C GLU A 118 -0.81 17.20 15.65
N MET A 119 -0.99 16.51 14.51
CA MET A 119 -0.77 17.09 13.18
C MET A 119 -1.78 18.19 12.82
N ILE A 120 -3.05 18.01 13.21
CA ILE A 120 -4.15 18.93 12.88
C ILE A 120 -4.31 20.01 13.97
N GLY A 121 -3.96 19.70 15.21
CA GLY A 121 -4.05 20.62 16.36
C GLY A 121 -5.43 20.70 17.02
N ILE A 122 -6.36 19.79 16.67
CA ILE A 122 -7.70 19.68 17.28
C ILE A 122 -8.04 18.23 17.58
N SER A 123 -8.97 18.01 18.51
CA SER A 123 -9.37 16.67 18.92
C SER A 123 -10.19 15.94 17.86
N MET A 124 -10.16 14.59 17.86
CA MET A 124 -10.98 13.73 16.98
C MET A 124 -12.47 14.08 17.07
N ARG A 125 -12.95 14.42 18.27
CA ARG A 125 -14.33 14.86 18.47
C ARG A 125 -14.63 16.15 17.71
N GLN A 126 -13.71 17.10 17.73
CA GLN A 126 -13.84 18.37 17.02
C GLN A 126 -13.77 18.15 15.51
N ILE A 127 -12.81 17.31 15.04
CA ILE A 127 -12.71 16.92 13.63
C ILE A 127 -14.05 16.35 13.14
N LYS A 128 -14.62 15.38 13.88
CA LYS A 128 -15.91 14.77 13.51
C LYS A 128 -17.04 15.81 13.45
N ALA A 129 -17.09 16.71 14.41
CA ALA A 129 -18.14 17.74 14.45
C ALA A 129 -18.03 18.74 13.29
N ASP A 130 -16.81 19.17 12.97
CA ASP A 130 -16.55 20.17 11.92
C ASP A 130 -16.82 19.59 10.52
N TYR A 131 -16.47 18.32 10.28
CA TYR A 131 -16.62 17.68 8.96
C TYR A 131 -17.97 16.99 8.73
N TRP A 132 -18.79 16.82 9.77
CA TRP A 132 -20.07 16.13 9.64
C TRP A 132 -20.98 16.77 8.58
N LYS A 133 -21.07 18.10 8.59
CA LYS A 133 -21.89 18.84 7.63
C LYS A 133 -21.39 18.62 6.20
N ASP A 134 -20.08 18.67 5.98
CA ASP A 134 -19.49 18.53 4.65
C ASP A 134 -19.71 17.12 4.09
N VAL A 135 -19.58 16.09 4.95
CA VAL A 135 -19.87 14.70 4.58
C VAL A 135 -21.36 14.52 4.29
N ARG A 136 -22.25 15.15 5.08
CA ARG A 136 -23.69 15.18 4.80
C ARG A 136 -24.00 15.77 3.42
N ASP A 137 -23.47 16.95 3.14
CA ASP A 137 -23.74 17.68 1.90
C ASP A 137 -23.20 16.88 0.69
N MET A 138 -22.03 16.29 0.81
CA MET A 138 -21.47 15.36 -0.19
C MET A 138 -22.40 14.16 -0.41
N LYS A 139 -22.90 13.53 0.66
CA LYS A 139 -23.80 12.37 0.56
C LYS A 139 -25.15 12.72 -0.04
N ILE A 140 -25.67 13.92 0.23
CA ILE A 140 -26.89 14.43 -0.41
C ILE A 140 -26.67 14.53 -1.92
N VAL A 141 -25.60 15.20 -2.36
CA VAL A 141 -25.27 15.35 -3.79
C VAL A 141 -25.08 14.00 -4.46
N GLU A 142 -24.31 13.10 -3.87
CA GLU A 142 -24.07 11.75 -4.39
C GLU A 142 -25.38 10.96 -4.57
N ARG A 143 -26.22 10.96 -3.55
CA ARG A 143 -27.49 10.24 -3.58
C ARG A 143 -28.48 10.83 -4.59
N TYR A 144 -28.50 12.15 -4.66
CA TYR A 144 -29.33 12.84 -5.64
C TYR A 144 -28.85 12.56 -7.08
N GLN A 145 -27.57 12.66 -7.33
CA GLN A 145 -26.96 12.29 -8.61
C GLN A 145 -27.32 10.85 -8.98
N PHE A 146 -27.13 9.91 -8.04
CA PHE A 146 -27.47 8.51 -8.26
C PHE A 146 -28.95 8.34 -8.64
N SER A 147 -29.87 9.04 -7.97
CA SER A 147 -31.31 9.00 -8.28
C SER A 147 -31.62 9.41 -9.72
N LYS A 148 -30.84 10.32 -10.31
CA LYS A 148 -31.04 10.82 -11.68
C LYS A 148 -30.45 9.90 -12.75
N ILE A 149 -29.38 9.15 -12.41
CA ILE A 149 -28.62 8.39 -13.41
C ILE A 149 -28.78 6.87 -13.31
N GLN A 150 -29.34 6.33 -12.21
CA GLN A 150 -29.38 4.88 -11.93
C GLN A 150 -30.11 4.06 -13.01
N TYR A 151 -31.08 4.65 -13.68
CA TYR A 151 -31.87 3.98 -14.73
C TYR A 151 -31.34 4.25 -16.14
N ILE A 152 -30.24 5.04 -16.27
CA ILE A 152 -29.65 5.29 -17.57
C ILE A 152 -28.83 4.08 -17.96
N ASP A 153 -29.14 3.54 -19.13
CA ASP A 153 -28.45 2.41 -19.73
C ASP A 153 -28.04 2.72 -21.16
N VAL A 154 -27.15 1.89 -21.73
CA VAL A 154 -26.63 2.04 -23.08
C VAL A 154 -27.01 0.86 -23.97
N SER A 155 -27.46 1.14 -25.18
CA SER A 155 -27.67 0.15 -26.21
C SER A 155 -26.33 -0.31 -26.83
N ARG A 156 -26.38 -1.44 -27.55
CA ARG A 156 -25.19 -1.93 -28.28
C ARG A 156 -24.64 -0.89 -29.26
N ILE A 157 -25.49 -0.20 -29.96
CA ILE A 157 -25.08 0.86 -30.91
C ILE A 157 -24.36 2.00 -30.21
N GLU A 158 -24.81 2.39 -29.01
CA GLU A 158 -24.17 3.44 -28.22
C GLU A 158 -22.80 3.01 -27.71
N VAL A 159 -22.64 1.73 -27.32
CA VAL A 159 -21.34 1.16 -26.93
C VAL A 159 -20.36 1.15 -28.11
N ASP A 160 -20.82 0.73 -29.30
CA ASP A 160 -19.98 0.74 -30.50
C ASP A 160 -19.58 2.17 -30.89
N ASN A 161 -20.53 3.13 -30.83
CA ASN A 161 -20.25 4.54 -31.11
C ASN A 161 -19.28 5.16 -30.08
N PHE A 162 -19.46 4.84 -28.80
CA PHE A 162 -18.52 5.26 -27.74
C PHE A 162 -17.12 4.73 -28.03
N PHE A 163 -16.99 3.43 -28.35
CA PHE A 163 -15.70 2.86 -28.69
C PHE A 163 -15.05 3.56 -29.88
N LEU A 164 -15.79 3.81 -30.95
CA LEU A 164 -15.24 4.51 -32.13
C LEU A 164 -14.77 5.92 -31.81
N ALA A 165 -15.47 6.63 -30.90
CA ALA A 165 -15.13 7.99 -30.51
C ALA A 165 -13.96 8.08 -29.54
N PHE A 166 -13.78 7.08 -28.65
CA PHE A 166 -12.86 7.14 -27.54
C PHE A 166 -11.81 6.03 -27.50
N LYS A 167 -11.71 5.18 -28.53
CA LYS A 167 -10.78 4.04 -28.57
C LYS A 167 -9.34 4.40 -28.18
N ASP A 168 -8.84 5.55 -28.66
CA ASP A 168 -7.46 6.00 -28.39
C ASP A 168 -7.26 6.54 -26.94
N SER A 169 -8.35 6.66 -26.18
CA SER A 169 -8.35 7.12 -24.79
C SER A 169 -8.65 6.00 -23.80
N ILE A 170 -9.02 4.81 -24.30
CA ILE A 170 -9.24 3.63 -23.45
C ILE A 170 -7.88 3.05 -23.11
N PRO A 171 -7.51 2.94 -21.83
CA PRO A 171 -6.24 2.35 -21.46
C PRO A 171 -6.19 0.87 -21.83
N SER A 172 -5.03 0.40 -22.28
CA SER A 172 -4.77 -1.02 -22.47
C SER A 172 -4.92 -1.75 -21.12
N LEU A 173 -5.37 -2.99 -21.19
CA LEU A 173 -5.35 -3.88 -20.03
C LEU A 173 -3.92 -4.35 -19.84
N PRO A 174 -3.36 -4.20 -18.64
CA PRO A 174 -1.98 -4.62 -18.38
C PRO A 174 -1.86 -6.14 -18.53
N GLU A 175 -0.64 -6.54 -18.88
CA GLU A 175 -0.23 -7.92 -18.86
C GLU A 175 -0.55 -8.58 -17.52
N GLN A 176 -1.06 -9.82 -17.54
CA GLN A 176 -1.47 -10.55 -16.35
C GLN A 176 -1.06 -12.02 -16.42
N TYR A 177 -0.67 -12.55 -15.29
CA TYR A 177 -0.30 -13.94 -15.11
C TYR A 177 -1.28 -14.66 -14.17
N LYS A 178 -1.57 -15.92 -14.49
CA LYS A 178 -2.26 -16.87 -13.61
C LYS A 178 -1.33 -18.08 -13.43
N PHE A 179 -0.82 -18.23 -12.21
CA PHE A 179 0.19 -19.24 -11.91
C PHE A 179 0.08 -19.75 -10.48
N SER A 180 0.74 -20.86 -10.19
CA SER A 180 0.96 -21.35 -8.83
C SER A 180 2.45 -21.52 -8.58
N VAL A 181 2.86 -21.34 -7.32
CA VAL A 181 4.24 -21.46 -6.86
C VAL A 181 4.31 -22.43 -5.71
N ILE A 182 5.25 -23.35 -5.77
CA ILE A 182 5.70 -24.15 -4.63
C ILE A 182 7.11 -23.67 -4.29
N GLU A 183 7.30 -23.06 -3.12
CA GLU A 183 8.60 -22.61 -2.64
C GLU A 183 8.97 -23.37 -1.37
N VAL A 184 10.19 -23.86 -1.31
CA VAL A 184 10.76 -24.54 -0.14
C VAL A 184 11.93 -23.69 0.37
N PRO A 185 11.89 -23.22 1.62
CA PRO A 185 12.97 -22.41 2.17
C PRO A 185 14.21 -23.25 2.43
N LEU A 186 15.39 -22.61 2.32
CA LEU A 186 16.63 -23.18 2.82
C LEU A 186 16.57 -23.25 4.36
N ILE A 187 16.63 -24.46 4.90
CA ILE A 187 16.65 -24.68 6.34
C ILE A 187 18.00 -25.24 6.73
N ALA A 188 18.74 -24.47 7.55
CA ALA A 188 20.03 -24.92 8.05
C ALA A 188 19.91 -26.21 8.88
N GLY A 189 20.67 -27.22 8.51
CA GLY A 189 20.77 -28.47 9.21
C GLY A 189 21.60 -28.37 10.51
N LYS A 190 21.74 -29.49 11.20
CA LYS A 190 22.55 -29.55 12.43
C LYS A 190 24.01 -29.17 12.22
N LYS A 191 24.58 -29.55 11.06
CA LYS A 191 26.00 -29.31 10.74
C LYS A 191 26.28 -27.80 10.55
N SER A 192 25.45 -27.10 9.75
CA SER A 192 25.56 -25.65 9.52
C SER A 192 25.38 -24.85 10.82
N LYS A 193 24.37 -25.20 11.61
CA LYS A 193 24.16 -24.62 12.95
C LYS A 193 25.33 -24.89 13.88
N GLY A 194 25.80 -26.14 13.94
CA GLY A 194 26.93 -26.55 14.79
C GLY A 194 28.22 -25.81 14.46
N PHE A 195 28.49 -25.59 13.18
CA PHE A 195 29.67 -24.82 12.75
C PHE A 195 29.67 -23.38 13.31
N VAL A 196 28.55 -22.67 13.21
CA VAL A 196 28.44 -21.31 13.73
C VAL A 196 28.56 -21.29 15.26
N VAL A 197 27.91 -22.24 15.95
CA VAL A 197 27.99 -22.36 17.42
C VAL A 197 29.44 -22.62 17.85
N THR A 198 30.10 -23.62 17.27
CA THR A 198 31.50 -23.94 17.60
C THR A 198 32.43 -22.76 17.31
N PHE A 199 32.20 -22.05 16.21
CA PHE A 199 32.98 -20.85 15.89
C PHE A 199 32.80 -19.75 16.95
N LEU A 200 31.57 -19.43 17.34
CA LEU A 200 31.31 -18.43 18.39
C LEU A 200 31.83 -18.85 19.75
N ASP A 201 31.74 -20.15 20.09
CA ASP A 201 32.33 -20.69 21.32
C ASP A 201 33.85 -20.52 21.33
N SER A 202 34.53 -20.73 20.21
CA SER A 202 35.99 -20.47 20.09
C SER A 202 36.34 -18.99 20.33
N LEU A 203 35.53 -18.05 19.80
CA LEU A 203 35.69 -16.64 20.08
C LEU A 203 35.44 -16.32 21.56
N ARG A 204 34.44 -16.93 22.16
CA ARG A 204 34.16 -16.80 23.59
C ARG A 204 35.32 -17.24 24.46
N GLU A 205 35.92 -18.39 24.15
CA GLU A 205 37.12 -18.89 24.87
C GLU A 205 38.27 -17.92 24.78
N MET A 206 38.54 -17.35 23.61
CA MET A 206 39.62 -16.34 23.44
C MET A 206 39.39 -15.08 24.29
N ILE A 207 38.12 -14.64 24.38
CA ILE A 207 37.75 -13.45 25.17
C ILE A 207 37.88 -13.77 26.68
N VAL A 208 37.36 -14.90 27.12
CA VAL A 208 37.40 -15.33 28.54
C VAL A 208 38.85 -15.55 28.99
N ALA A 209 39.70 -16.10 28.12
CA ALA A 209 41.12 -16.24 28.38
C ALA A 209 41.90 -14.92 28.37
N GLY A 210 41.27 -13.81 27.98
CA GLY A 210 41.90 -12.49 27.90
C GLY A 210 42.90 -12.34 26.76
N THR A 211 42.98 -13.27 25.82
CA THR A 211 43.94 -13.23 24.70
C THR A 211 43.57 -12.19 23.64
N VAL A 212 42.27 -11.95 23.43
CA VAL A 212 41.77 -10.94 22.49
C VAL A 212 40.54 -10.24 23.11
N SER A 213 40.39 -8.94 22.86
CA SER A 213 39.25 -8.18 23.37
C SER A 213 37.96 -8.50 22.57
N PHE A 214 36.82 -8.41 23.24
CA PHE A 214 35.52 -8.54 22.58
C PHE A 214 35.37 -7.57 21.41
N ASP A 215 35.76 -6.33 21.62
CA ASP A 215 35.72 -5.24 20.63
C ASP A 215 36.49 -5.59 19.33
N THR A 216 37.71 -6.17 19.51
CA THR A 216 38.51 -6.58 18.36
C THR A 216 37.84 -7.72 17.57
N LEU A 217 37.35 -8.74 18.27
CA LEU A 217 36.71 -9.87 17.62
C LEU A 217 35.38 -9.47 16.98
N ALA A 218 34.64 -8.55 17.58
CA ALA A 218 33.43 -8.01 16.99
C ALA A 218 33.69 -7.27 15.67
N LYS A 219 34.75 -6.41 15.64
CA LYS A 219 35.14 -5.70 14.42
C LYS A 219 35.55 -6.64 13.29
N ILE A 220 36.17 -7.77 13.61
CA ILE A 220 36.71 -8.71 12.62
C ILE A 220 35.60 -9.70 12.16
N HIS A 221 34.78 -10.17 13.09
CA HIS A 221 33.94 -11.33 12.85
C HIS A 221 32.43 -11.05 12.89
N SER A 222 31.97 -9.92 13.43
CA SER A 222 30.55 -9.63 13.44
C SER A 222 30.05 -9.33 12.04
N GLN A 223 28.92 -9.93 11.68
CA GLN A 223 28.19 -9.67 10.44
C GLN A 223 27.04 -8.67 10.64
N ASP A 224 26.97 -8.04 11.82
CA ASP A 224 26.06 -6.91 12.03
C ASP A 224 26.65 -5.64 11.43
N PRO A 225 26.05 -5.07 10.36
CA PRO A 225 26.56 -3.89 9.71
C PRO A 225 26.45 -2.62 10.58
N GLY A 226 25.53 -2.61 11.55
CA GLY A 226 25.31 -1.46 12.43
C GLY A 226 26.33 -1.35 13.55
N SER A 227 26.51 -2.42 14.32
CA SER A 227 27.39 -2.39 15.51
C SER A 227 28.76 -3.03 15.29
N GLY A 228 28.91 -3.94 14.33
CA GLY A 228 30.17 -4.65 14.08
C GLY A 228 31.38 -3.73 13.93
N PRO A 229 31.37 -2.71 13.05
CA PRO A 229 32.48 -1.76 12.89
C PRO A 229 32.83 -0.99 14.17
N SER A 230 31.84 -0.81 15.05
CA SER A 230 31.98 -0.14 16.36
C SER A 230 32.29 -1.08 17.51
N GLY A 231 32.77 -2.32 17.22
CA GLY A 231 33.10 -3.32 18.25
C GLY A 231 31.92 -4.01 18.87
N GLY A 232 30.77 -4.02 18.16
CA GLY A 232 29.54 -4.70 18.58
C GLY A 232 28.70 -3.94 19.61
N HIS A 233 29.05 -2.68 19.94
CA HIS A 233 28.33 -1.87 20.93
C HIS A 233 26.92 -1.49 20.46
N LEU A 234 25.89 -1.79 21.28
CA LEU A 234 24.50 -1.40 21.05
C LEU A 234 24.08 -0.18 21.88
N GLY A 235 24.95 0.27 22.83
CA GLY A 235 24.59 1.31 23.78
C GLY A 235 23.56 0.86 24.80
N PHE A 236 22.86 1.82 25.43
CA PHE A 236 21.77 1.52 26.34
C PHE A 236 20.46 1.29 25.57
N THR A 237 19.87 0.11 25.75
CA THR A 237 18.61 -0.30 25.14
C THR A 237 17.55 -0.59 26.22
N GLU A 238 16.29 -0.28 25.93
CA GLU A 238 15.13 -0.58 26.79
C GLU A 238 14.54 -1.94 26.41
N ARG A 239 13.70 -2.51 27.29
CA ARG A 239 12.95 -3.73 26.98
C ARG A 239 12.07 -3.53 25.76
N GLY A 240 12.02 -4.55 24.88
CA GLY A 240 11.28 -4.52 23.61
C GLY A 240 12.04 -3.86 22.45
N SER A 241 13.26 -3.35 22.68
CA SER A 241 14.08 -2.74 21.62
C SER A 241 14.87 -3.77 20.80
N LEU A 242 15.14 -4.94 21.37
CA LEU A 242 15.90 -6.01 20.74
C LEU A 242 15.05 -7.27 20.59
N VAL A 243 15.52 -8.23 19.81
CA VAL A 243 14.77 -9.51 19.64
C VAL A 243 14.69 -10.26 20.95
N HIS A 244 13.56 -10.95 21.15
CA HIS A 244 13.17 -11.56 22.42
C HIS A 244 14.25 -12.49 23.00
N GLU A 245 14.81 -13.36 22.17
CA GLU A 245 15.84 -14.33 22.62
C GLU A 245 17.13 -13.64 23.06
N TYR A 246 17.47 -12.54 22.42
CA TYR A 246 18.61 -11.70 22.82
C TYR A 246 18.35 -11.04 24.18
N GLU A 247 17.20 -10.41 24.33
CA GLU A 247 16.82 -9.73 25.57
C GLU A 247 16.73 -10.71 26.75
N GLU A 248 16.10 -11.84 26.57
CA GLU A 248 16.00 -12.88 27.60
C GLU A 248 17.41 -13.28 28.11
N ALA A 249 18.33 -13.52 27.19
CA ALA A 249 19.72 -13.83 27.54
C ALA A 249 20.42 -12.67 28.24
N ALA A 250 20.38 -11.47 27.64
CA ALA A 250 21.12 -10.32 28.16
C ALA A 250 20.60 -9.85 29.53
N TYR A 251 19.29 -9.90 29.78
CA TYR A 251 18.72 -9.55 31.09
C TYR A 251 19.00 -10.59 32.18
N SER A 252 19.25 -11.87 31.81
CA SER A 252 19.63 -12.93 32.79
C SER A 252 21.09 -12.87 33.22
N MET A 253 21.98 -12.16 32.47
CA MET A 253 23.43 -12.08 32.72
C MET A 253 23.75 -11.00 33.77
N GLU A 254 24.92 -11.10 34.39
CA GLU A 254 25.49 -10.04 35.22
C GLU A 254 26.48 -9.16 34.41
N PRO A 255 26.70 -7.88 34.81
CA PRO A 255 27.66 -7.03 34.15
C PRO A 255 29.07 -7.67 34.11
N GLY A 256 29.63 -7.75 32.91
CA GLY A 256 30.92 -8.43 32.63
C GLY A 256 30.79 -9.84 32.06
N ASP A 257 29.62 -10.47 32.16
CA ASP A 257 29.36 -11.81 31.62
C ASP A 257 29.39 -11.86 30.11
N ILE A 258 29.76 -13.04 29.58
CA ILE A 258 29.69 -13.37 28.16
C ILE A 258 28.81 -14.61 28.00
N SER A 259 27.76 -14.50 27.19
CA SER A 259 26.80 -15.58 26.96
C SER A 259 27.45 -16.80 26.25
N SER A 260 26.78 -17.94 26.26
CA SER A 260 26.90 -18.91 25.17
C SER A 260 26.29 -18.33 23.87
N PRO A 261 26.51 -18.96 22.69
CA PRO A 261 25.87 -18.54 21.45
C PRO A 261 24.33 -18.61 21.54
N ILE A 262 23.67 -17.48 21.43
CA ILE A 262 22.20 -17.33 21.51
C ILE A 262 21.62 -17.26 20.11
N LYS A 263 20.65 -18.13 19.81
CA LYS A 263 19.97 -18.17 18.52
C LYS A 263 18.83 -17.14 18.47
N SER A 264 18.75 -16.36 17.40
CA SER A 264 17.62 -15.51 17.07
C SER A 264 17.16 -15.72 15.61
N GLN A 265 16.19 -14.96 15.17
CA GLN A 265 15.77 -14.93 13.75
C GLN A 265 16.87 -14.42 12.81
N PHE A 266 17.84 -13.64 13.29
CA PHE A 266 18.95 -13.09 12.50
C PHE A 266 20.18 -14.02 12.44
N GLY A 267 20.26 -15.04 13.27
CA GLY A 267 21.41 -15.93 13.35
C GLY A 267 21.79 -16.27 14.78
N TYR A 268 23.09 -16.37 15.05
CA TYR A 268 23.61 -16.61 16.39
C TYR A 268 24.37 -15.39 16.90
N HIS A 269 24.13 -15.04 18.16
CA HIS A 269 24.74 -13.92 18.86
C HIS A 269 25.64 -14.43 19.99
N LEU A 270 26.85 -13.90 20.09
CA LEU A 270 27.64 -13.92 21.30
C LEU A 270 27.44 -12.58 21.98
N ILE A 271 26.97 -12.55 23.22
CA ILE A 271 26.57 -11.33 23.92
C ILE A 271 27.52 -11.08 25.08
N ARG A 272 27.97 -9.84 25.27
CA ARG A 272 28.63 -9.35 26.49
C ARG A 272 27.77 -8.29 27.12
N LEU A 273 27.37 -8.48 28.37
CA LEU A 273 26.69 -7.46 29.14
C LEU A 273 27.71 -6.50 29.75
N ILE A 274 27.60 -5.20 29.50
CA ILE A 274 28.51 -4.17 30.02
C ILE A 274 27.96 -3.60 31.31
N GLU A 275 26.69 -3.18 31.31
CA GLU A 275 26.07 -2.47 32.43
C GLU A 275 24.54 -2.65 32.44
N LYS A 276 23.93 -2.63 33.64
CA LYS A 276 22.49 -2.52 33.86
C LYS A 276 22.17 -1.24 34.61
N ARG A 277 21.19 -0.46 34.11
CA ARG A 277 20.66 0.74 34.75
C ARG A 277 19.13 0.69 34.80
N GLY A 278 18.59 0.20 35.91
CA GLY A 278 17.15 -0.03 36.01
C GLY A 278 16.68 -1.00 34.94
N GLU A 279 15.73 -0.58 34.11
CA GLU A 279 15.20 -1.37 32.98
C GLU A 279 16.05 -1.26 31.71
N LYS A 280 17.17 -0.52 31.69
CA LYS A 280 18.06 -0.40 30.53
C LYS A 280 19.31 -1.26 30.70
N ILE A 281 19.72 -1.87 29.59
CA ILE A 281 20.98 -2.62 29.50
C ILE A 281 21.90 -2.01 28.45
N SER A 282 23.21 -2.03 28.73
CA SER A 282 24.26 -1.74 27.77
C SER A 282 24.99 -3.02 27.44
N SER A 283 25.04 -3.39 26.16
CA SER A 283 25.65 -4.64 25.71
C SER A 283 26.50 -4.48 24.45
N GLN A 284 27.34 -5.48 24.22
CA GLN A 284 28.06 -5.71 22.96
C GLN A 284 27.60 -7.06 22.40
N HIS A 285 27.64 -7.21 21.08
CA HIS A 285 27.41 -8.53 20.48
C HIS A 285 28.29 -8.80 19.26
N ILE A 286 28.47 -10.08 18.96
CA ILE A 286 29.01 -10.59 17.71
C ILE A 286 27.88 -11.38 17.05
N LEU A 287 27.36 -10.91 15.93
CA LEU A 287 26.34 -11.60 15.14
C LEU A 287 27.00 -12.45 14.06
N ARG A 288 26.58 -13.70 13.93
CA ARG A 288 26.93 -14.56 12.80
C ARG A 288 25.69 -15.13 12.15
N PHE A 289 25.55 -14.93 10.87
CA PHE A 289 24.55 -15.59 10.06
C PHE A 289 24.87 -17.09 9.93
N ILE A 290 23.87 -17.87 9.60
CA ILE A 290 24.08 -19.29 9.33
C ILE A 290 24.35 -19.44 7.83
N ASP A 291 25.60 -19.83 7.49
CA ASP A 291 25.92 -20.19 6.11
C ASP A 291 25.37 -21.59 5.81
N PHE A 292 24.57 -21.71 4.76
CA PHE A 292 23.98 -22.98 4.37
C PHE A 292 25.02 -23.88 3.72
N SER A 293 25.13 -25.10 4.22
CA SER A 293 26.02 -26.10 3.63
C SER A 293 25.50 -26.63 2.29
N HIS A 294 26.37 -27.27 1.54
CA HIS A 294 25.96 -27.95 0.31
C HIS A 294 24.90 -29.04 0.59
N GLU A 295 24.98 -29.71 1.74
CA GLU A 295 23.99 -30.70 2.17
C GLU A 295 22.60 -30.07 2.43
N ASP A 296 22.56 -28.86 2.99
CA ASP A 296 21.31 -28.11 3.20
C ASP A 296 20.64 -27.76 1.87
N LYS A 297 21.45 -27.31 0.90
CA LYS A 297 20.97 -26.99 -0.46
C LYS A 297 20.45 -28.24 -1.18
N ILE A 298 21.19 -29.34 -1.16
CA ILE A 298 20.74 -30.62 -1.72
C ILE A 298 19.45 -31.09 -1.06
N GLY A 299 19.34 -30.95 0.27
CA GLY A 299 18.13 -31.32 0.99
C GLY A 299 16.89 -30.54 0.55
N ALA A 300 17.02 -29.23 0.30
CA ALA A 300 15.95 -28.39 -0.21
C ALA A 300 15.62 -28.72 -1.67
N ILE A 301 16.63 -28.96 -2.52
CA ILE A 301 16.44 -29.35 -3.92
C ILE A 301 15.71 -30.70 -3.99
N ASN A 302 16.15 -31.70 -3.25
CA ASN A 302 15.49 -33.02 -3.24
C ASN A 302 14.02 -32.92 -2.76
N LEU A 303 13.75 -32.04 -1.80
CA LEU A 303 12.39 -31.84 -1.32
C LEU A 303 11.52 -31.20 -2.40
N ILE A 304 11.99 -30.16 -3.08
CA ILE A 304 11.23 -29.50 -4.15
C ILE A 304 11.03 -30.42 -5.35
N GLU A 305 12.03 -31.21 -5.72
CA GLU A 305 11.93 -32.22 -6.81
C GLU A 305 10.90 -33.31 -6.48
N ASN A 306 10.85 -33.77 -5.24
CA ASN A 306 9.82 -34.72 -4.80
C ASN A 306 8.42 -34.09 -4.87
N LEU A 307 8.25 -32.83 -4.46
CA LEU A 307 6.97 -32.13 -4.57
C LEU A 307 6.60 -31.90 -6.04
N SER A 308 7.57 -31.57 -6.90
CA SER A 308 7.40 -31.49 -8.34
C SER A 308 6.89 -32.80 -8.92
N PHE A 309 7.53 -33.92 -8.59
CA PHE A 309 7.14 -35.24 -9.07
C PHE A 309 5.72 -35.61 -8.65
N LEU A 310 5.31 -35.29 -7.41
CA LEU A 310 3.96 -35.52 -6.91
C LEU A 310 2.91 -34.70 -7.65
N SER A 311 3.28 -33.52 -8.13
CA SER A 311 2.39 -32.58 -8.83
C SER A 311 2.43 -32.70 -10.37
N LEU A 312 3.36 -33.47 -10.93
CA LEU A 312 3.50 -33.70 -12.37
C LEU A 312 2.19 -34.25 -12.96
N ASN A 313 1.56 -33.46 -13.84
CA ASN A 313 0.35 -33.73 -14.61
C ASN A 313 -1.00 -33.43 -13.95
N ASP A 314 -1.06 -32.93 -12.72
CA ASP A 314 -2.31 -32.49 -12.13
C ASP A 314 -2.21 -31.09 -11.51
N PRO A 315 -2.73 -30.04 -12.20
CA PRO A 315 -2.74 -28.68 -11.68
C PRO A 315 -3.44 -28.51 -10.33
N PHE A 316 -4.45 -29.34 -10.00
CA PHE A 316 -5.13 -29.29 -8.71
C PHE A 316 -4.25 -29.81 -7.58
N VAL A 317 -3.47 -30.85 -7.86
CA VAL A 317 -2.49 -31.38 -6.90
C VAL A 317 -1.38 -30.35 -6.66
N PHE A 318 -0.90 -29.70 -7.74
CA PHE A 318 0.07 -28.60 -7.63
C PHE A 318 -0.45 -27.45 -6.73
N ASP A 319 -1.69 -27.00 -6.97
CA ASP A 319 -2.32 -25.95 -6.17
C ASP A 319 -2.44 -26.34 -4.69
N SER A 320 -2.84 -27.58 -4.40
CA SER A 320 -2.98 -28.08 -3.05
C SER A 320 -1.63 -28.07 -2.30
N ILE A 321 -0.57 -28.58 -2.95
CA ILE A 321 0.78 -28.54 -2.40
C ILE A 321 1.27 -27.10 -2.21
N ALA A 322 1.01 -26.21 -3.16
CA ALA A 322 1.38 -24.80 -3.07
C ALA A 322 0.73 -24.10 -1.85
N VAL A 323 -0.56 -24.36 -1.62
CA VAL A 323 -1.29 -23.84 -0.44
C VAL A 323 -0.74 -24.41 0.86
N ASP A 324 -0.42 -25.71 0.90
CA ASP A 324 0.15 -26.35 2.09
C ASP A 324 1.57 -25.83 2.39
N CYS A 325 2.38 -25.59 1.37
CA CYS A 325 3.70 -24.97 1.51
C CYS A 325 3.58 -23.53 2.04
N SER A 326 2.63 -22.75 1.52
CA SER A 326 2.35 -21.38 2.01
C SER A 326 2.03 -21.38 3.51
N LYS A 327 1.14 -22.26 3.95
CA LYS A 327 0.76 -22.39 5.38
C LYS A 327 1.92 -22.85 6.24
N LYS A 328 2.70 -23.82 5.76
CA LYS A 328 3.81 -24.42 6.51
C LYS A 328 5.00 -23.50 6.67
N TYR A 329 5.34 -22.74 5.63
CA TYR A 329 6.59 -21.97 5.58
C TYR A 329 6.38 -20.47 5.64
N ASN A 330 5.13 -19.98 5.52
CA ASN A 330 4.79 -18.55 5.45
C ASN A 330 5.63 -17.81 4.39
N ASN A 331 5.66 -18.36 3.18
CA ASN A 331 6.46 -17.89 2.06
C ASN A 331 5.59 -17.53 0.85
N TYR A 332 6.22 -17.26 -0.32
CA TYR A 332 5.54 -16.91 -1.56
C TYR A 332 5.04 -18.16 -2.31
N SER A 333 4.48 -19.14 -1.59
CA SER A 333 3.78 -20.28 -2.18
C SER A 333 2.29 -19.99 -2.29
N GLY A 334 1.62 -20.64 -3.25
CA GLY A 334 0.18 -20.54 -3.42
C GLY A 334 -0.24 -20.35 -4.87
N ARG A 335 -1.53 -20.11 -5.06
CA ARG A 335 -2.13 -19.82 -6.36
C ARG A 335 -2.39 -18.34 -6.52
N PHE A 336 -1.97 -17.78 -7.64
CA PHE A 336 -2.06 -16.36 -7.98
C PHE A 336 -2.88 -16.19 -9.26
N ILE A 337 -3.83 -15.25 -9.26
CA ILE A 337 -4.77 -15.03 -10.35
C ILE A 337 -4.78 -13.55 -10.72
N ASN A 338 -4.63 -13.25 -12.02
CA ASN A 338 -4.65 -11.89 -12.57
C ASN A 338 -3.59 -10.97 -11.93
N ILE A 339 -2.40 -11.48 -11.74
CA ILE A 339 -1.29 -10.73 -11.14
C ILE A 339 -0.52 -9.99 -12.22
N SER A 340 -0.33 -8.68 -12.04
CA SER A 340 0.49 -7.88 -12.95
C SER A 340 1.99 -8.14 -12.72
N PRO A 341 2.85 -8.00 -13.75
CA PRO A 341 4.30 -8.19 -13.64
C PRO A 341 4.96 -7.46 -12.48
N ASN A 342 4.54 -6.21 -12.23
CA ASN A 342 5.12 -5.36 -11.18
C ASN A 342 4.86 -5.86 -9.75
N SER A 343 3.91 -6.78 -9.58
CA SER A 343 3.54 -7.38 -8.28
C SER A 343 4.18 -8.75 -8.06
N ILE A 344 4.94 -9.25 -9.02
CA ILE A 344 5.59 -10.57 -8.97
C ILE A 344 7.05 -10.39 -8.55
N PRO A 345 7.56 -11.16 -7.59
CA PRO A 345 8.99 -11.17 -7.27
C PRO A 345 9.84 -11.44 -8.52
N TYR A 346 10.97 -10.74 -8.65
CA TYR A 346 11.77 -10.72 -9.86
C TYR A 346 12.19 -12.12 -10.34
N GLU A 347 12.65 -12.96 -9.43
CA GLU A 347 13.12 -14.33 -9.74
C GLU A 347 11.98 -15.19 -10.30
N ILE A 348 10.79 -15.05 -9.74
CA ILE A 348 9.58 -15.77 -10.20
C ILE A 348 9.12 -15.23 -11.55
N PHE A 349 9.17 -13.92 -11.75
CA PHE A 349 8.77 -13.30 -13.01
C PHE A 349 9.67 -13.74 -14.17
N GLN A 350 10.98 -13.85 -13.97
CA GLN A 350 11.90 -14.33 -14.99
C GLN A 350 11.58 -15.76 -15.45
N GLU A 351 11.28 -16.66 -14.52
CA GLU A 351 10.90 -18.03 -14.84
C GLU A 351 9.55 -18.08 -15.57
N LEU A 352 8.57 -17.27 -15.15
CA LEU A 352 7.27 -17.19 -15.82
C LEU A 352 7.39 -16.79 -17.30
N GLN A 353 8.34 -15.90 -17.63
CA GLN A 353 8.55 -15.46 -19.01
C GLN A 353 9.11 -16.57 -19.92
N MET A 354 9.69 -17.64 -19.37
CA MET A 354 10.25 -18.77 -20.11
C MET A 354 9.24 -19.89 -20.35
N LEU A 355 8.08 -19.84 -19.68
CA LEU A 355 7.08 -20.91 -19.73
C LEU A 355 5.99 -20.63 -20.77
N ASN A 356 5.50 -21.71 -21.37
CA ASN A 356 4.25 -21.70 -22.11
C ASN A 356 3.06 -21.96 -21.16
N ASN A 357 1.85 -21.61 -21.60
CA ASN A 357 0.65 -21.92 -20.84
C ASN A 357 0.55 -23.43 -20.58
N TYR A 358 0.16 -23.81 -19.37
CA TYR A 358 0.06 -25.19 -18.87
C TYR A 358 1.42 -25.91 -18.78
N GLU A 359 2.48 -25.17 -18.51
CA GLU A 359 3.83 -25.71 -18.33
C GLU A 359 4.32 -25.52 -16.88
N THR A 360 5.12 -26.48 -16.39
CA THR A 360 5.81 -26.43 -15.11
C THR A 360 7.28 -26.04 -15.32
N SER A 361 7.81 -25.11 -14.53
CA SER A 361 9.23 -24.75 -14.58
C SER A 361 10.14 -25.87 -14.08
N SER A 362 11.41 -25.79 -14.43
CA SER A 362 12.46 -26.47 -13.67
C SER A 362 12.57 -25.86 -12.26
N THR A 363 13.28 -26.56 -11.35
CA THR A 363 13.63 -26.00 -10.05
C THR A 363 14.60 -24.82 -10.22
N PHE A 364 14.30 -23.69 -9.60
CA PHE A 364 15.14 -22.48 -9.61
C PHE A 364 15.35 -21.92 -8.19
N GLU A 365 16.40 -21.12 -8.03
CA GLU A 365 16.75 -20.51 -6.74
C GLU A 365 15.96 -19.21 -6.53
N THR A 366 15.45 -19.00 -5.30
CA THR A 366 14.81 -17.76 -4.85
C THR A 366 15.62 -17.14 -3.71
N LYS A 367 15.26 -15.94 -3.29
CA LYS A 367 15.90 -15.31 -2.11
C LYS A 367 15.77 -16.12 -0.83
N LYS A 368 14.78 -17.00 -0.72
CA LYS A 368 14.49 -17.78 0.49
C LYS A 368 14.85 -19.26 0.36
N GLY A 369 15.01 -19.77 -0.84
CA GLY A 369 15.29 -21.18 -1.06
C GLY A 369 15.17 -21.63 -2.52
N TYR A 370 14.36 -22.62 -2.79
CA TYR A 370 14.11 -23.14 -4.13
C TYR A 370 12.63 -23.19 -4.44
N ALA A 371 12.27 -22.94 -5.69
CA ALA A 371 10.88 -22.95 -6.13
C ALA A 371 10.69 -23.69 -7.45
N ILE A 372 9.45 -24.09 -7.71
CA ILE A 372 8.90 -24.48 -9.00
C ILE A 372 7.61 -23.72 -9.25
N LEU A 373 7.28 -23.51 -10.52
CA LEU A 373 6.11 -22.78 -10.98
C LEU A 373 5.25 -23.69 -11.86
N PHE A 374 3.95 -23.44 -11.84
CA PHE A 374 3.02 -23.90 -12.87
C PHE A 374 2.30 -22.69 -13.46
N LEU A 375 2.46 -22.45 -14.76
CA LEU A 375 1.79 -21.38 -15.47
C LEU A 375 0.47 -21.88 -16.06
N TYR A 376 -0.67 -21.34 -15.57
CA TYR A 376 -1.98 -21.64 -16.13
C TYR A 376 -2.28 -20.84 -17.38
N ASP A 377 -2.02 -19.53 -17.29
CA ASP A 377 -2.36 -18.61 -18.36
C ASP A 377 -1.50 -17.34 -18.27
N HIS A 378 -1.12 -16.85 -19.43
CA HIS A 378 -0.46 -15.57 -19.59
C HIS A 378 -1.25 -14.76 -20.61
N MET A 379 -1.85 -13.68 -20.14
CA MET A 379 -2.53 -12.70 -20.98
C MET A 379 -1.60 -11.50 -21.15
N GLY A 380 -1.05 -11.37 -22.36
CA GLY A 380 -0.25 -10.19 -22.73
C GLY A 380 -1.04 -8.89 -22.61
N GLU A 381 -0.37 -7.77 -22.79
CA GLU A 381 -1.06 -6.48 -22.85
C GLU A 381 -2.15 -6.52 -23.95
N LEU A 382 -3.38 -6.22 -23.53
CA LEU A 382 -4.54 -6.31 -24.40
C LEU A 382 -5.17 -4.95 -24.62
N PHE A 383 -5.34 -4.56 -25.87
CA PHE A 383 -6.15 -3.40 -26.20
C PHE A 383 -7.65 -3.77 -26.11
N PRO A 384 -8.43 -3.11 -25.24
CA PRO A 384 -9.87 -3.42 -25.11
C PRO A 384 -10.62 -3.09 -26.40
N MET A 385 -11.35 -4.08 -26.91
CA MET A 385 -12.27 -3.93 -28.04
C MET A 385 -13.65 -4.52 -27.68
N PRO A 386 -14.72 -4.12 -28.37
CA PRO A 386 -16.04 -4.70 -28.12
C PRO A 386 -16.09 -6.23 -28.26
N SER A 387 -15.19 -6.82 -29.07
CA SER A 387 -15.09 -8.26 -29.29
C SER A 387 -14.47 -9.04 -28.14
N ASN A 388 -13.55 -8.43 -27.38
CA ASN A 388 -12.77 -9.09 -26.31
C ASN A 388 -13.03 -8.52 -24.90
N SER A 389 -13.53 -7.30 -24.80
CA SER A 389 -13.69 -6.57 -23.53
C SER A 389 -15.04 -5.85 -23.44
N TRP A 390 -16.10 -6.49 -23.95
CA TRP A 390 -17.44 -5.89 -24.03
C TRP A 390 -17.91 -5.24 -22.72
N ASN A 391 -17.84 -5.98 -21.62
CA ASN A 391 -18.33 -5.47 -20.33
C ASN A 391 -17.58 -4.21 -19.87
N LEU A 392 -16.28 -4.14 -20.11
CA LEU A 392 -15.47 -2.97 -19.76
C LEU A 392 -15.88 -1.75 -20.59
N ILE A 393 -15.98 -1.93 -21.91
CA ILE A 393 -16.38 -0.84 -22.82
C ILE A 393 -17.82 -0.41 -22.56
N TYR A 394 -18.71 -1.36 -22.30
CA TYR A 394 -20.09 -1.08 -21.89
C TYR A 394 -20.13 -0.21 -20.62
N GLN A 395 -19.35 -0.54 -19.58
CA GLN A 395 -19.29 0.27 -18.36
C GLN A 395 -18.78 1.68 -18.63
N TYR A 396 -17.75 1.83 -19.46
CA TYR A 396 -17.24 3.14 -19.84
C TYR A 396 -18.26 3.95 -20.64
N ALA A 397 -18.93 3.33 -21.60
CA ALA A 397 -19.97 3.97 -22.39
C ALA A 397 -21.17 4.41 -21.52
N LYS A 398 -21.57 3.54 -20.58
CA LYS A 398 -22.63 3.84 -19.63
C LYS A 398 -22.27 5.00 -18.72
N GLN A 399 -21.07 4.99 -18.17
CA GLN A 399 -20.57 6.07 -17.31
C GLN A 399 -20.45 7.40 -18.08
N GLU A 400 -19.97 7.38 -19.32
CA GLU A 400 -19.93 8.59 -20.18
C GLU A 400 -21.33 9.15 -20.39
N LYS A 401 -22.28 8.29 -20.79
CA LYS A 401 -23.68 8.71 -21.01
C LYS A 401 -24.31 9.25 -19.73
N GLN A 402 -24.10 8.61 -18.61
CA GLN A 402 -24.57 9.07 -17.31
C GLN A 402 -24.00 10.44 -16.95
N ASN A 403 -22.69 10.63 -17.12
CA ASN A 403 -22.01 11.90 -16.86
C ASN A 403 -22.53 13.01 -17.79
N ARG A 404 -22.65 12.74 -19.06
CA ARG A 404 -23.13 13.70 -20.07
C ARG A 404 -24.58 14.13 -19.82
N ILE A 405 -25.47 13.18 -19.49
CA ILE A 405 -26.86 13.47 -19.16
C ILE A 405 -26.95 14.26 -17.86
N PHE A 406 -26.19 13.86 -16.85
CA PHE A 406 -26.17 14.56 -15.57
C PHE A 406 -25.63 15.99 -15.73
N GLN A 407 -24.53 16.19 -16.45
CA GLN A 407 -23.99 17.52 -16.73
C GLN A 407 -24.99 18.40 -17.48
N SER A 408 -25.63 17.88 -18.52
CA SER A 408 -26.69 18.61 -19.24
C SER A 408 -27.88 18.97 -18.34
N TRP A 409 -28.17 18.13 -17.36
CA TRP A 409 -29.19 18.45 -16.36
C TRP A 409 -28.70 19.53 -15.39
N VAL A 410 -27.45 19.48 -14.90
CA VAL A 410 -26.86 20.52 -14.05
C VAL A 410 -26.87 21.87 -14.78
N ASP A 411 -26.49 21.91 -16.05
CA ASP A 411 -26.49 23.14 -16.85
C ASP A 411 -27.92 23.75 -16.97
N LYS A 412 -28.96 22.93 -16.98
CA LYS A 412 -30.34 23.42 -16.99
C LYS A 412 -30.74 24.01 -15.65
N ILE A 413 -30.44 23.33 -14.54
CA ILE A 413 -30.84 23.81 -13.21
C ILE A 413 -30.04 25.02 -12.74
N LYS A 414 -28.84 25.28 -13.30
CA LYS A 414 -28.11 26.53 -13.08
C LYS A 414 -28.95 27.78 -13.41
N ASN A 415 -29.83 27.69 -14.40
CA ASN A 415 -30.70 28.81 -14.76
C ASN A 415 -31.79 29.10 -13.70
N ASP A 416 -32.15 28.11 -12.88
CA ASP A 416 -33.15 28.21 -11.85
C ASP A 416 -32.57 28.45 -10.45
N THR A 417 -31.23 28.41 -10.33
CA THR A 417 -30.49 28.59 -9.06
C THR A 417 -29.85 29.98 -9.04
N TYR A 418 -29.92 30.68 -7.93
CA TYR A 418 -29.21 31.93 -7.75
C TYR A 418 -27.68 31.69 -7.72
N ILE A 419 -26.99 32.16 -8.74
CA ILE A 419 -25.52 32.06 -8.84
C ILE A 419 -24.96 33.46 -9.08
N LYS A 420 -24.02 33.88 -8.21
CA LYS A 420 -23.27 35.15 -8.38
C LYS A 420 -21.79 34.88 -8.16
N THR A 421 -20.97 35.22 -9.15
CA THR A 421 -19.51 35.13 -9.07
C THR A 421 -18.90 36.51 -8.82
N PHE A 422 -17.79 36.53 -8.05
CA PHE A 422 -17.02 37.74 -7.70
C PHE A 422 -15.57 37.55 -8.16
N LEU A 423 -15.40 37.37 -9.45
CA LEU A 423 -14.08 37.25 -10.07
C LEU A 423 -13.71 38.65 -10.57
N ASP A 424 -12.79 39.34 -9.87
CA ASP A 424 -12.17 40.59 -10.30
C ASP A 424 -10.92 40.31 -11.15
#